data_36a604a48759193671180ecc6fbb6f1b
#
_entry.id   36a604a48759193671180ecc6fbb6f1b
#
_cell.length_a   1.000
_cell.length_b   1.000
_cell.length_c   1.000
_cell.angle_alpha   90.00
_cell.angle_beta   90.00
_cell.angle_gamma   90.00
#
_symmetry.space_group_name_H-M   'P 1'
#
loop_
_entity.id
_entity.type
_entity.pdbx_description
1 polymer ?
#
loop_
_entity_poly.entity_id
_entity_poly.type
_entity_poly.pdbx_seq_one_letter_code
_entity_poly.pdbx_strand_id
1 'polypeptide(L)'
;MLFRSLWADPPEPLVPRWLRLPVNERVFSDGTILKEVESSDIAEVAKVLRNEGVTSVAVSFLHSYANAENERKVVELLETLVPNIAVTRSSEVLPQIKEYERTSTTVVNAYVKPLTQRYLTNLERGLVESGYNAPLNIMLSNGGLGSIKTAADFP
;
A
#
# COMPACT_ATOMS: atom_id res chain seq x y z
N MET A 1 14.11 -25.53 5.49
CA MET A 1 13.11 -25.75 4.44
C MET A 1 11.98 -26.59 5.02
N LEU A 2 10.84 -25.98 5.36
CA LEU A 2 9.67 -26.71 5.87
C LEU A 2 8.97 -27.34 4.66
N PHE A 3 9.01 -28.63 4.54
CA PHE A 3 8.18 -29.36 3.58
C PHE A 3 6.72 -29.16 3.98
N ARG A 4 5.97 -28.41 3.20
CA ARG A 4 4.52 -28.38 3.34
C ARG A 4 3.98 -29.76 3.01
N SER A 5 3.23 -30.33 3.95
CA SER A 5 2.41 -31.51 3.67
C SER A 5 1.47 -31.17 2.49
N LEU A 6 1.31 -32.08 1.55
CA LEU A 6 0.31 -31.93 0.46
C LEU A 6 -1.13 -31.81 0.98
N TRP A 7 -1.33 -32.14 2.24
CA TRP A 7 -2.62 -32.10 2.95
C TRP A 7 -2.76 -30.92 3.92
N ALA A 8 -1.75 -30.03 3.97
CA ALA A 8 -1.86 -28.84 4.81
C ALA A 8 -2.71 -27.78 4.11
N ASP A 9 -3.71 -27.29 4.79
CA ASP A 9 -4.46 -26.12 4.31
C ASP A 9 -3.53 -24.92 4.09
N PRO A 10 -3.66 -24.21 2.96
CA PRO A 10 -2.89 -22.99 2.76
C PRO A 10 -3.27 -21.95 3.81
N PRO A 11 -2.31 -21.12 4.28
CA PRO A 11 -2.63 -20.04 5.20
C PRO A 11 -3.64 -19.09 4.59
N GLU A 12 -4.53 -18.55 5.43
CA GLU A 12 -5.48 -17.54 4.99
C GLU A 12 -4.75 -16.32 4.40
N PRO A 13 -5.11 -15.89 3.19
CA PRO A 13 -4.44 -14.76 2.54
C PRO A 13 -4.82 -13.45 3.23
N LEU A 14 -3.85 -12.50 3.34
CA LEU A 14 -4.09 -11.16 3.89
C LEU A 14 -5.20 -10.40 3.16
N VAL A 15 -5.30 -10.60 1.84
CA VAL A 15 -6.38 -10.03 1.03
C VAL A 15 -7.24 -11.16 0.50
N PRO A 16 -8.50 -11.27 0.93
CA PRO A 16 -9.41 -12.28 0.43
C PRO A 16 -9.70 -12.08 -1.07
N ARG A 17 -10.04 -13.16 -1.76
CA ARG A 17 -10.16 -13.15 -3.23
C ARG A 17 -11.17 -12.12 -3.75
N TRP A 18 -12.29 -11.92 -3.07
CA TRP A 18 -13.34 -10.96 -3.48
C TRP A 18 -12.93 -9.50 -3.34
N LEU A 19 -11.86 -9.21 -2.59
CA LEU A 19 -11.27 -7.87 -2.49
C LEU A 19 -10.06 -7.65 -3.40
N ARG A 20 -9.74 -8.60 -4.29
CA ARG A 20 -8.75 -8.43 -5.35
C ARG A 20 -9.46 -7.89 -6.59
N LEU A 21 -9.64 -6.58 -6.63
CA LEU A 21 -10.45 -5.88 -7.61
C LEU A 21 -9.60 -5.54 -8.84
N PRO A 22 -9.94 -6.04 -10.03
CA PRO A 22 -9.22 -5.68 -11.26
C PRO A 22 -9.58 -4.27 -11.71
N VAL A 23 -8.61 -3.54 -12.25
CA VAL A 23 -8.78 -2.26 -12.93
C VAL A 23 -8.25 -2.40 -14.35
N ASN A 24 -8.98 -1.87 -15.31
CA ASN A 24 -8.65 -2.01 -16.71
C ASN A 24 -7.65 -0.93 -17.13
N GLU A 25 -6.37 -1.26 -17.05
CA GLU A 25 -5.25 -0.40 -17.41
C GLU A 25 -4.16 -1.17 -18.18
N ARG A 26 -3.24 -0.48 -18.83
CA ARG A 26 -2.07 -1.11 -19.41
C ARG A 26 -0.91 -0.14 -19.58
N VAL A 27 0.23 -0.51 -18.99
CA VAL A 27 1.55 0.09 -19.23
C VAL A 27 2.46 -0.96 -19.86
N PHE A 28 3.29 -0.57 -20.83
CA PHE A 28 4.34 -1.43 -21.40
C PHE A 28 5.62 -1.37 -20.55
N SER A 29 6.53 -2.32 -20.81
CA SER A 29 7.81 -2.42 -20.09
C SER A 29 8.75 -1.22 -20.32
N ASP A 30 8.55 -0.47 -21.41
CA ASP A 30 9.27 0.77 -21.74
C ASP A 30 8.64 2.02 -21.07
N GLY A 31 7.54 1.85 -20.31
CA GLY A 31 6.82 2.93 -19.64
C GLY A 31 5.73 3.59 -20.49
N THR A 32 5.53 3.17 -21.75
CA THR A 32 4.46 3.70 -22.59
C THR A 32 3.09 3.26 -22.06
N ILE A 33 2.17 4.20 -21.87
CA ILE A 33 0.80 3.91 -21.44
C ILE A 33 -0.02 3.57 -22.69
N LEU A 34 -0.47 2.32 -22.79
CA LEU A 34 -1.41 1.87 -23.81
C LEU A 34 -2.85 2.16 -23.42
N LYS A 35 -3.17 2.00 -22.14
CA LYS A 35 -4.50 2.27 -21.61
C LYS A 35 -4.41 2.93 -20.25
N GLU A 36 -5.02 4.11 -20.16
CA GLU A 36 -5.17 4.82 -18.90
C GLU A 36 -6.30 4.23 -18.04
N VAL A 37 -6.19 4.46 -16.74
CA VAL A 37 -7.27 4.19 -15.79
C VAL A 37 -8.46 5.10 -16.07
N GLU A 38 -9.65 4.53 -16.16
CA GLU A 38 -10.91 5.26 -16.31
C GLU A 38 -11.53 5.55 -14.93
N SER A 39 -12.06 6.76 -14.77
CA SER A 39 -12.69 7.17 -13.49
C SER A 39 -13.93 6.32 -13.17
N SER A 40 -14.63 5.81 -14.19
CA SER A 40 -15.76 4.90 -14.04
C SER A 40 -15.38 3.59 -13.36
N ASP A 41 -14.24 2.98 -13.75
CA ASP A 41 -13.75 1.74 -13.16
C ASP A 41 -13.43 1.95 -11.68
N ILE A 42 -12.78 3.07 -11.34
CA ILE A 42 -12.45 3.39 -9.95
C ILE A 42 -13.70 3.73 -9.13
N ALA A 43 -14.73 4.32 -9.73
CA ALA A 43 -15.99 4.55 -9.04
C ALA A 43 -16.69 3.23 -8.63
N GLU A 44 -16.64 2.20 -9.48
CA GLU A 44 -17.15 0.88 -9.12
C GLU A 44 -16.31 0.20 -8.02
N VAL A 45 -14.98 0.27 -8.12
CA VAL A 45 -14.06 -0.19 -7.05
C VAL A 45 -14.38 0.52 -5.73
N ALA A 46 -14.53 1.85 -5.74
CA ALA A 46 -14.84 2.65 -4.56
C ALA A 46 -16.16 2.26 -3.89
N LYS A 47 -17.18 1.84 -4.66
CA LYS A 47 -18.44 1.31 -4.09
C LYS A 47 -18.20 0.02 -3.31
N VAL A 48 -17.42 -0.91 -3.87
CA VAL A 48 -17.09 -2.16 -3.19
C VAL A 48 -16.31 -1.88 -1.90
N LEU A 49 -15.26 -1.04 -1.97
CA LEU A 49 -14.43 -0.70 -0.81
C LEU A 49 -15.25 -0.09 0.33
N ARG A 50 -16.21 0.79 0.02
CA ARG A 50 -17.13 1.38 1.02
C ARG A 50 -18.08 0.34 1.62
N ASN A 51 -18.68 -0.51 0.80
CA ASN A 51 -19.63 -1.52 1.26
C ASN A 51 -18.97 -2.57 2.17
N GLU A 52 -17.72 -2.92 1.88
CA GLU A 52 -16.93 -3.88 2.68
C GLU A 52 -16.21 -3.22 3.87
N GLY A 53 -16.33 -1.89 4.04
CA GLY A 53 -15.67 -1.17 5.12
C GLY A 53 -14.15 -1.20 5.07
N VAL A 54 -13.57 -1.25 3.86
CA VAL A 54 -12.11 -1.30 3.65
C VAL A 54 -11.48 0.03 4.04
N THR A 55 -10.47 -0.03 4.90
CA THR A 55 -9.76 1.15 5.41
C THR A 55 -8.37 1.33 4.80
N SER A 56 -7.81 0.29 4.17
CA SER A 56 -6.49 0.34 3.54
C SER A 56 -6.47 -0.45 2.23
N VAL A 57 -5.84 0.10 1.21
CA VAL A 57 -5.78 -0.46 -0.16
C VAL A 57 -4.34 -0.49 -0.65
N ALA A 58 -3.94 -1.62 -1.21
CA ALA A 58 -2.73 -1.76 -2.00
C ALA A 58 -3.07 -1.64 -3.50
N VAL A 59 -2.43 -0.74 -4.22
CA VAL A 59 -2.52 -0.60 -5.68
C VAL A 59 -1.26 -1.14 -6.30
N SER A 60 -1.42 -2.10 -7.22
CA SER A 60 -0.27 -2.71 -7.91
C SER A 60 -0.65 -3.02 -9.36
N PHE A 61 0.03 -2.34 -10.29
CA PHE A 61 -0.18 -2.53 -11.72
C PHE A 61 1.05 -3.10 -12.41
N LEU A 62 0.82 -3.74 -13.56
CA LEU A 62 1.90 -4.26 -14.37
C LEU A 62 2.78 -3.10 -14.89
N HIS A 63 4.09 -3.25 -14.77
CA HIS A 63 5.08 -2.25 -15.20
C HIS A 63 4.98 -0.86 -14.52
N SER A 64 4.31 -0.73 -13.38
CA SER A 64 4.25 0.53 -12.62
C SER A 64 5.64 1.02 -12.13
N TYR A 65 6.64 0.16 -12.08
CA TYR A 65 8.03 0.52 -11.83
C TYR A 65 8.64 1.38 -12.95
N ALA A 66 8.16 1.20 -14.21
CA ALA A 66 8.59 1.98 -15.36
C ALA A 66 7.78 3.27 -15.52
N ASN A 67 6.47 3.22 -15.23
CA ASN A 67 5.60 4.39 -15.24
C ASN A 67 4.48 4.24 -14.20
N ALA A 68 4.50 5.11 -13.21
CA ALA A 68 3.59 5.09 -12.05
C ALA A 68 2.29 5.90 -12.27
N GLU A 69 2.06 6.47 -13.44
CA GLU A 69 0.99 7.44 -13.67
C GLU A 69 -0.40 6.86 -13.40
N ASN A 70 -0.66 5.64 -13.89
CA ASN A 70 -1.93 4.96 -13.62
C ASN A 70 -2.15 4.70 -12.12
N GLU A 71 -1.11 4.32 -11.36
CA GLU A 71 -1.23 4.16 -9.90
C GLU A 71 -1.50 5.49 -9.20
N ARG A 72 -0.85 6.61 -9.63
CA ARG A 72 -1.11 7.95 -9.08
C ARG A 72 -2.56 8.37 -9.30
N LYS A 73 -3.06 8.19 -10.52
CA LYS A 73 -4.43 8.52 -10.88
C LYS A 73 -5.45 7.74 -10.02
N VAL A 74 -5.19 6.46 -9.74
CA VAL A 74 -6.02 5.67 -8.83
C VAL A 74 -6.04 6.24 -7.42
N VAL A 75 -4.88 6.65 -6.89
CA VAL A 75 -4.80 7.26 -5.54
C VAL A 75 -5.65 8.51 -5.47
N GLU A 76 -5.47 9.45 -6.40
CA GLU A 76 -6.22 10.71 -6.45
C GLU A 76 -7.73 10.49 -6.53
N LEU A 77 -8.16 9.53 -7.34
CA LEU A 77 -9.57 9.18 -7.47
C LEU A 77 -10.12 8.52 -6.20
N LEU A 78 -9.37 7.59 -5.59
CA LEU A 78 -9.81 6.92 -4.37
C LEU A 78 -9.85 7.86 -3.18
N GLU A 79 -8.88 8.75 -3.00
CA GLU A 79 -8.89 9.77 -1.93
C GLU A 79 -10.11 10.69 -2.04
N THR A 80 -10.54 11.01 -3.26
CA THR A 80 -11.74 11.80 -3.52
C THR A 80 -13.03 11.01 -3.26
N LEU A 81 -13.08 9.76 -3.72
CA LEU A 81 -14.29 8.94 -3.66
C LEU A 81 -14.51 8.25 -2.32
N VAL A 82 -13.44 7.91 -1.60
CA VAL A 82 -13.48 7.22 -0.30
C VAL A 82 -12.64 7.99 0.72
N PRO A 83 -13.20 9.01 1.37
CA PRO A 83 -12.47 9.79 2.36
C PRO A 83 -11.88 8.92 3.48
N ASN A 84 -10.67 9.24 3.92
CA ASN A 84 -9.91 8.54 4.98
C ASN A 84 -9.44 7.13 4.64
N ILE A 85 -9.50 6.69 3.38
CA ILE A 85 -8.88 5.43 2.99
C ILE A 85 -7.35 5.60 2.89
N ALA A 86 -6.61 4.66 3.46
CA ALA A 86 -5.16 4.63 3.29
C ALA A 86 -4.82 3.91 1.98
N VAL A 87 -4.18 4.59 1.03
CA VAL A 87 -3.77 3.98 -0.23
C VAL A 87 -2.25 3.85 -0.29
N THR A 88 -1.79 2.68 -0.67
CA THR A 88 -0.36 2.35 -0.83
C THR A 88 -0.09 1.92 -2.27
N ARG A 89 0.86 2.57 -2.95
CA ARG A 89 1.24 2.29 -4.33
C ARG A 89 2.45 1.37 -4.41
N SER A 90 2.42 0.40 -5.32
CA SER A 90 3.54 -0.52 -5.53
C SER A 90 4.78 0.18 -6.09
N SER A 91 4.58 1.18 -6.93
CA SER A 91 5.65 2.01 -7.49
C SER A 91 6.40 2.87 -6.47
N GLU A 92 5.83 3.07 -5.28
CA GLU A 92 6.45 3.84 -4.20
C GLU A 92 7.14 2.93 -3.18
N VAL A 93 6.51 1.80 -2.85
CA VAL A 93 7.01 0.87 -1.84
C VAL A 93 8.20 0.05 -2.36
N LEU A 94 8.09 -0.50 -3.57
CA LEU A 94 9.13 -1.36 -4.15
C LEU A 94 9.13 -1.22 -5.69
N PRO A 95 9.78 -0.20 -6.28
CA PRO A 95 9.80 0.04 -7.71
C PRO A 95 10.72 -0.94 -8.46
N GLN A 96 10.41 -2.24 -8.40
CA GLN A 96 11.17 -3.31 -9.03
C GLN A 96 10.35 -4.06 -10.08
N ILE A 97 11.04 -4.65 -11.06
CA ILE A 97 10.41 -5.40 -12.16
C ILE A 97 9.64 -6.64 -11.69
N LYS A 98 10.04 -7.24 -10.58
CA LYS A 98 9.45 -8.48 -10.05
C LYS A 98 8.05 -8.22 -9.48
N GLU A 99 7.05 -8.58 -10.24
CA GLU A 99 5.66 -8.28 -9.94
C GLU A 99 5.15 -8.94 -8.65
N TYR A 100 5.48 -10.20 -8.42
CA TYR A 100 5.03 -10.92 -7.24
C TYR A 100 5.60 -10.30 -5.95
N GLU A 101 6.92 -10.08 -5.91
CA GLU A 101 7.60 -9.47 -4.76
C GLU A 101 7.10 -8.04 -4.52
N ARG A 102 6.94 -7.26 -5.59
CA ARG A 102 6.41 -5.90 -5.53
C ARG A 102 5.01 -5.87 -4.94
N THR A 103 4.10 -6.68 -5.48
CA THR A 103 2.71 -6.76 -5.02
C THR A 103 2.62 -7.26 -3.58
N SER A 104 3.35 -8.33 -3.24
CA SER A 104 3.35 -8.89 -1.89
C SER A 104 3.85 -7.89 -0.86
N THR A 105 4.96 -7.20 -1.14
CA THR A 105 5.51 -6.16 -0.25
C THR A 105 4.53 -4.99 -0.09
N THR A 106 3.88 -4.58 -1.17
CA THR A 106 2.86 -3.50 -1.14
C THR A 106 1.66 -3.88 -0.29
N VAL A 107 1.18 -5.12 -0.41
CA VAL A 107 0.06 -5.63 0.41
C VAL A 107 0.44 -5.67 1.88
N VAL A 108 1.63 -6.16 2.23
CA VAL A 108 2.10 -6.17 3.63
C VAL A 108 2.23 -4.74 4.16
N ASN A 109 2.81 -3.82 3.38
CA ASN A 109 2.91 -2.41 3.75
C ASN A 109 1.53 -1.81 4.00
N ALA A 110 0.58 -1.97 3.08
CA ALA A 110 -0.79 -1.46 3.22
C ALA A 110 -1.51 -2.04 4.45
N TYR A 111 -1.24 -3.30 4.81
CA TYR A 111 -1.80 -3.95 5.99
C TYR A 111 -1.27 -3.36 7.30
N VAL A 112 0.06 -3.12 7.37
CA VAL A 112 0.73 -2.66 8.61
C VAL A 112 0.64 -1.15 8.78
N LYS A 113 0.68 -0.38 7.70
CA LYS A 113 0.77 1.08 7.67
C LYS A 113 -0.22 1.80 8.60
N PRO A 114 -1.53 1.52 8.61
CA PRO A 114 -2.48 2.24 9.48
C PRO A 114 -2.20 2.06 10.97
N LEU A 115 -1.75 0.87 11.37
CA LEU A 115 -1.41 0.58 12.77
C LEU A 115 -0.13 1.32 13.18
N THR A 116 0.90 1.26 12.35
CA THR A 116 2.19 1.91 12.60
C THR A 116 2.04 3.43 12.63
N GLN A 117 1.30 4.02 11.70
CA GLN A 117 1.01 5.46 11.69
C GLN A 117 0.35 5.91 12.99
N ARG A 118 -0.69 5.22 13.43
CA ARG A 118 -1.38 5.53 14.70
C ARG A 118 -0.44 5.41 15.89
N TYR A 119 0.36 4.34 15.95
CA TYR A 119 1.34 4.13 17.02
C TYR A 119 2.38 5.26 17.07
N LEU A 120 3.01 5.57 15.96
CA LEU A 120 4.06 6.59 15.87
C LEU A 120 3.52 8.00 16.17
N THR A 121 2.33 8.34 15.68
CA THR A 121 1.67 9.61 15.99
C THR A 121 1.38 9.74 17.49
N ASN A 122 0.90 8.67 18.12
CA ASN A 122 0.66 8.67 19.57
C ASN A 122 1.95 8.76 20.37
N LEU A 123 3.01 8.09 19.94
CA LEU A 123 4.33 8.15 20.55
C LEU A 123 4.89 9.58 20.51
N GLU A 124 4.87 10.22 19.34
CA GLU A 124 5.34 11.59 19.16
C GLU A 124 4.57 12.56 20.08
N ARG A 125 3.24 12.46 20.08
CA ARG A 125 2.39 13.28 20.95
C ARG A 125 2.72 13.08 22.43
N GLY A 126 2.82 11.84 22.90
CA GLY A 126 3.14 11.54 24.30
C GLY A 126 4.52 12.07 24.74
N LEU A 127 5.51 12.02 23.83
CA LEU A 127 6.83 12.60 24.10
C LEU A 127 6.76 14.13 24.23
N VAL A 128 6.06 14.80 23.32
CA VAL A 128 5.85 16.26 23.39
C VAL A 128 5.12 16.66 24.68
N GLU A 129 4.06 15.94 25.06
CA GLU A 129 3.34 16.16 26.32
C GLU A 129 4.23 15.95 27.56
N SER A 130 5.24 15.07 27.44
CA SER A 130 6.24 14.85 28.51
C SER A 130 7.39 15.88 28.52
N GLY A 131 7.34 16.90 27.64
CA GLY A 131 8.33 17.96 27.54
C GLY A 131 9.51 17.65 26.62
N TYR A 132 9.48 16.55 25.87
CA TYR A 132 10.51 16.23 24.89
C TYR A 132 10.20 16.91 23.55
N ASN A 133 11.06 17.89 23.17
CA ASN A 133 10.86 18.70 21.96
C ASN A 133 11.95 18.50 20.89
N ALA A 134 12.80 17.48 21.02
CA ALA A 134 13.82 17.20 20.03
C ALA A 134 13.24 16.31 18.89
N PRO A 135 13.85 16.35 17.67
CA PRO A 135 13.46 15.48 16.58
C PRO A 135 13.54 14.00 16.96
N LEU A 136 12.48 13.25 16.73
CA LEU A 136 12.45 11.82 16.97
C LEU A 136 12.80 11.05 15.68
N ASN A 137 13.82 10.21 15.78
CA ASN A 137 14.20 9.29 14.72
C ASN A 137 13.93 7.85 15.14
N ILE A 138 13.48 7.04 14.20
CA ILE A 138 13.18 5.63 14.39
C ILE A 138 14.29 4.79 13.76
N MET A 139 14.83 3.86 14.52
CA MET A 139 15.74 2.86 13.97
C MET A 139 14.94 1.79 13.25
N LEU A 140 15.20 1.63 11.97
CA LEU A 140 14.55 0.63 11.12
C LEU A 140 15.23 -0.74 11.26
N SER A 141 14.54 -1.81 10.90
CA SER A 141 15.05 -3.19 11.00
C SER A 141 16.32 -3.45 10.16
N ASN A 142 16.57 -2.65 9.13
CA ASN A 142 17.79 -2.69 8.32
C ASN A 142 18.96 -1.93 8.95
N GLY A 143 18.81 -1.36 10.16
CA GLY A 143 19.81 -0.56 10.85
C GLY A 143 19.89 0.91 10.43
N GLY A 144 19.04 1.34 9.49
CA GLY A 144 18.93 2.74 9.09
C GLY A 144 18.14 3.58 10.10
N LEU A 145 18.37 4.91 10.09
CA LEU A 145 17.57 5.87 10.83
C LEU A 145 16.59 6.55 9.88
N GLY A 146 15.31 6.55 10.24
CA GLY A 146 14.26 7.25 9.51
C GLY A 146 13.51 8.26 10.38
N SER A 147 12.95 9.29 9.77
CA SER A 147 12.00 10.16 10.46
C SER A 147 10.73 9.37 10.84
N ILE A 148 9.94 9.88 11.79
CA ILE A 148 8.62 9.32 12.11
C ILE A 148 7.77 9.18 10.84
N LYS A 149 7.77 10.18 9.98
CA LYS A 149 7.02 10.17 8.71
C LYS A 149 7.47 9.02 7.82
N THR A 150 8.78 8.85 7.61
CA THR A 150 9.32 7.76 6.79
C THR A 150 8.95 6.39 7.36
N ALA A 151 9.11 6.19 8.68
CA ALA A 151 8.76 4.94 9.34
C ALA A 151 7.24 4.67 9.35
N ALA A 152 6.42 5.72 9.31
CA ALA A 152 4.97 5.60 9.22
C ALA A 152 4.47 5.27 7.81
N ASP A 153 5.17 5.76 6.78
CA ASP A 153 4.82 5.52 5.37
C ASP A 153 5.35 4.19 4.85
N PHE A 154 6.51 3.74 5.35
CA PHE A 154 7.20 2.51 4.96
C PHE A 154 7.57 1.68 6.22
N PRO A 155 6.57 1.11 6.91
CA PRO A 155 6.81 0.32 8.12
C PRO A 155 7.50 -1.02 7.87
#